data_e89d469b5459e8d80a2ac08f6f873454
#
_entry.id   e89d469b5459e8d80a2ac08f6f873454
#
_cell.length_a   1.000
_cell.length_b   1.000
_cell.length_c   1.000
_cell.angle_alpha   90.00
_cell.angle_beta   90.00
_cell.angle_gamma   90.00
#
_symmetry.space_group_name_H-M   'P 1'
#
loop_
_entity.id
_entity.type
_entity.pdbx_description
1 polymer ?
#
loop_
_entity_poly.entity_id
_entity_poly.type
_entity_poly.pdbx_seq_one_letter_code
_entity_poly.pdbx_strand_id
1 'polypeptide(L)'
;MCVKPNSTITAKFEQGISISDYIFVGDNGVILSQEKKYILGETDWYSVVHGNGQYIAVGKRGYMTTSTDGITWTGPDIVGYSSDWYSIIFADGKYVAAGNGYVAVSTGTGDWNIIKISNTKNRTWNNIQYCNGRFIVVGNNGYMATSTDGNVWQETKIGSGDLKSVTYGNGIYVIAEKSGYINNSTDLTNWNRVKITATNLYSSAFGNNKFIVSSYGYMHYSTDGINWKEVAFGDNSWEEIIFKDDSFLTLENNGYIGKSIDGINWKSTKITDNNGLKLGFLNGFCGIDRK
;
A
#
# COMPACT_ATOMS: atom_id res chain seq x y z
N MET A 1 6.61 25.55 4.70
CA MET A 1 6.69 26.25 3.37
C MET A 1 5.79 25.46 2.42
N CYS A 2 4.84 26.13 1.74
CA CYS A 2 3.93 25.42 0.82
C CYS A 2 4.65 25.10 -0.50
N VAL A 3 4.56 23.87 -0.95
CA VAL A 3 5.15 23.42 -2.23
C VAL A 3 4.16 23.72 -3.36
N LYS A 4 4.65 24.40 -4.41
CA LYS A 4 3.84 24.66 -5.62
C LYS A 4 3.92 23.49 -6.58
N PRO A 5 2.86 23.26 -7.39
CA PRO A 5 2.90 22.20 -8.40
C PRO A 5 3.95 22.48 -9.47
N ASN A 6 4.69 21.46 -9.88
CA ASN A 6 5.74 21.55 -10.90
C ASN A 6 5.23 21.29 -12.32
N SER A 7 4.14 20.53 -12.45
CA SER A 7 3.51 20.24 -13.76
C SER A 7 2.07 19.76 -13.57
N THR A 8 1.28 19.83 -14.63
CA THR A 8 -0.03 19.19 -14.70
C THR A 8 0.13 17.80 -15.31
N ILE A 9 -0.63 16.84 -14.80
CA ILE A 9 -0.62 15.47 -15.29
C ILE A 9 -1.96 15.11 -15.92
N THR A 10 -1.95 14.17 -16.84
CA THR A 10 -3.18 13.67 -17.46
C THR A 10 -3.16 12.15 -17.52
N ALA A 11 -4.22 11.54 -17.01
CA ALA A 11 -4.60 10.19 -17.36
C ALA A 11 -6.13 10.11 -17.30
N LYS A 12 -6.75 9.64 -18.36
CA LYS A 12 -8.19 9.42 -18.40
C LYS A 12 -8.46 7.97 -18.70
N PHE A 13 -9.21 7.34 -17.82
CA PHE A 13 -9.75 6.01 -18.05
C PHE A 13 -11.06 6.12 -18.84
N GLU A 14 -11.23 5.30 -19.87
CA GLU A 14 -12.50 5.22 -20.64
C GLU A 14 -13.73 4.84 -19.79
N GLN A 15 -13.54 4.45 -18.53
CA GLN A 15 -14.58 4.03 -17.58
C GLN A 15 -14.78 4.99 -16.40
N GLY A 16 -14.59 6.29 -16.58
CA GLY A 16 -15.05 7.29 -15.61
C GLY A 16 -14.22 7.45 -14.34
N ILE A 17 -13.01 6.89 -14.24
CA ILE A 17 -12.07 7.27 -13.19
C ILE A 17 -11.17 8.39 -13.69
N SER A 18 -11.12 9.45 -12.92
CA SER A 18 -10.13 10.50 -13.06
C SER A 18 -8.98 10.25 -12.08
N ILE A 19 -7.74 10.46 -12.53
CA ILE A 19 -6.59 10.48 -11.60
C ILE A 19 -6.71 11.59 -10.56
N SER A 20 -7.54 12.60 -10.83
CA SER A 20 -7.89 13.64 -9.85
C SER A 20 -8.60 13.12 -8.61
N ASP A 21 -9.08 11.88 -8.62
CA ASP A 21 -9.74 11.23 -7.48
C ASP A 21 -8.75 10.55 -6.53
N TYR A 22 -7.46 10.57 -6.87
CA TYR A 22 -6.41 9.86 -6.12
C TYR A 22 -5.18 10.74 -5.89
N ILE A 23 -4.49 10.44 -4.79
CA ILE A 23 -3.13 10.93 -4.51
C ILE A 23 -2.19 9.76 -4.74
N PHE A 24 -1.13 10.00 -5.50
CA PHE A 24 -0.04 9.05 -5.73
C PHE A 24 1.25 9.59 -5.17
N VAL A 25 2.07 8.70 -4.65
CA VAL A 25 3.39 9.02 -4.12
C VAL A 25 4.45 8.14 -4.75
N GLY A 26 5.68 8.63 -4.87
CA GLY A 26 6.74 7.91 -5.56
C GLY A 26 8.13 8.42 -5.26
N ASP A 27 9.08 7.95 -6.06
CA ASP A 27 10.49 8.25 -5.92
C ASP A 27 10.81 9.73 -6.16
N ASN A 28 11.95 10.17 -5.61
CA ASN A 28 12.50 11.52 -5.79
C ASN A 28 11.51 12.63 -5.38
N GLY A 29 10.77 12.42 -4.31
CA GLY A 29 9.86 13.40 -3.73
C GLY A 29 8.53 13.57 -4.47
N VAL A 30 8.19 12.70 -5.42
CA VAL A 30 6.99 12.85 -6.25
C VAL A 30 5.73 12.64 -5.42
N ILE A 31 4.83 13.62 -5.48
CA ILE A 31 3.43 13.51 -5.07
C ILE A 31 2.57 14.00 -6.23
N LEU A 32 1.60 13.20 -6.65
CA LEU A 32 0.62 13.55 -7.66
C LEU A 32 -0.74 13.70 -7.00
N SER A 33 -1.39 14.83 -7.17
CA SER A 33 -2.71 15.09 -6.61
C SER A 33 -3.48 16.05 -7.52
N GLN A 34 -4.76 15.77 -7.76
CA GLN A 34 -5.65 16.62 -8.55
C GLN A 34 -5.01 17.05 -9.89
N GLU A 35 -4.46 16.08 -10.62
CA GLU A 35 -3.80 16.30 -11.93
C GLU A 35 -2.56 17.20 -11.88
N LYS A 36 -1.97 17.39 -10.70
CA LYS A 36 -0.75 18.19 -10.51
C LYS A 36 0.36 17.35 -9.91
N LYS A 37 1.58 17.62 -10.35
CA LYS A 37 2.80 17.02 -9.80
C LYS A 37 3.48 17.99 -8.85
N TYR A 38 3.81 17.49 -7.67
CA TYR A 38 4.62 18.18 -6.66
C TYR A 38 5.92 17.40 -6.46
N ILE A 39 7.00 18.11 -6.16
CA ILE A 39 8.26 17.52 -5.71
C ILE A 39 8.48 18.00 -4.28
N LEU A 40 8.42 17.08 -3.33
CA LEU A 40 8.55 17.35 -1.91
C LEU A 40 9.77 16.63 -1.33
N GLY A 41 10.87 17.37 -1.22
CA GLY A 41 12.17 16.83 -0.79
C GLY A 41 12.86 15.97 -1.85
N GLU A 42 13.96 15.35 -1.45
CA GLU A 42 14.75 14.39 -2.25
C GLU A 42 14.60 12.97 -1.68
N THR A 43 13.40 12.62 -1.22
CA THR A 43 13.13 11.33 -0.61
C THR A 43 12.20 10.49 -1.48
N ASP A 44 12.25 9.18 -1.30
CA ASP A 44 11.28 8.27 -1.92
C ASP A 44 10.10 8.12 -0.97
N TRP A 45 8.89 8.42 -1.47
CA TRP A 45 7.63 8.21 -0.76
C TRP A 45 7.10 6.83 -1.10
N TYR A 46 6.74 6.03 -0.08
CA TYR A 46 6.34 4.63 -0.27
C TYR A 46 4.85 4.39 -0.10
N SER A 47 4.19 5.15 0.78
CA SER A 47 2.76 4.95 1.04
C SER A 47 2.10 6.25 1.44
N VAL A 48 0.80 6.37 1.18
CA VAL A 48 -0.03 7.52 1.55
C VAL A 48 -1.40 7.05 2.01
N VAL A 49 -1.95 7.73 3.02
CA VAL A 49 -3.26 7.43 3.58
C VAL A 49 -4.06 8.70 3.81
N HIS A 50 -5.38 8.61 3.73
CA HIS A 50 -6.32 9.61 4.22
C HIS A 50 -7.06 9.10 5.45
N GLY A 51 -7.22 9.94 6.46
CA GLY A 51 -8.00 9.66 7.65
C GLY A 51 -8.20 10.93 8.49
N ASN A 52 -9.25 11.00 9.26
CA ASN A 52 -9.56 12.12 10.16
C ASN A 52 -9.33 13.53 9.53
N GLY A 53 -9.66 13.67 8.24
CA GLY A 53 -9.51 14.93 7.49
C GLY A 53 -8.08 15.29 7.12
N GLN A 54 -7.13 14.35 7.19
CA GLN A 54 -5.73 14.58 6.84
C GLN A 54 -5.17 13.47 5.96
N TYR A 55 -4.29 13.84 5.05
CA TYR A 55 -3.43 12.97 4.28
C TYR A 55 -2.07 12.91 4.93
N ILE A 56 -1.50 11.71 5.02
CA ILE A 56 -0.13 11.50 5.50
C ILE A 56 0.59 10.62 4.49
N ALA A 57 1.73 11.10 3.98
CA ALA A 57 2.65 10.27 3.18
C ALA A 57 3.88 9.93 4.01
N VAL A 58 4.35 8.70 3.85
CA VAL A 58 5.52 8.15 4.55
C VAL A 58 6.53 7.62 3.57
N GLY A 59 7.81 7.66 3.94
CA GLY A 59 8.86 7.27 3.02
C GLY A 59 10.19 6.94 3.68
N LYS A 60 11.21 7.07 2.88
CA LYS A 60 12.60 6.73 3.21
C LYS A 60 13.15 7.60 4.34
N ARG A 61 14.08 7.04 5.13
CA ARG A 61 14.80 7.73 6.21
C ARG A 61 13.91 8.33 7.30
N GLY A 62 12.72 7.77 7.51
CA GLY A 62 11.80 8.24 8.54
C GLY A 62 10.96 9.46 8.13
N TYR A 63 11.04 9.90 6.89
CA TYR A 63 10.30 11.07 6.46
C TYR A 63 8.79 10.82 6.41
N MET A 64 8.06 11.79 6.94
CA MET A 64 6.61 11.91 6.82
C MET A 64 6.23 13.33 6.42
N THR A 65 5.13 13.48 5.69
CA THR A 65 4.55 14.77 5.32
C THR A 65 3.04 14.70 5.42
N THR A 66 2.39 15.84 5.66
CA THR A 66 0.95 15.91 5.87
C THR A 66 0.29 16.96 5.01
N SER A 67 -0.99 16.76 4.72
CA SER A 67 -1.83 17.72 4.03
C SER A 67 -3.29 17.59 4.49
N THR A 68 -4.03 18.69 4.53
CA THR A 68 -5.47 18.71 4.84
C THR A 68 -6.33 18.76 3.57
N ASP A 69 -5.75 19.13 2.44
CA ASP A 69 -6.44 19.35 1.16
C ASP A 69 -5.91 18.45 0.02
N GLY A 70 -4.83 17.69 0.30
CA GLY A 70 -4.12 16.89 -0.70
C GLY A 70 -3.31 17.71 -1.71
N ILE A 71 -3.27 19.04 -1.57
CA ILE A 71 -2.63 19.98 -2.49
C ILE A 71 -1.45 20.68 -1.80
N THR A 72 -1.70 21.17 -0.59
CA THR A 72 -0.73 21.90 0.21
C THR A 72 -0.11 20.96 1.22
N TRP A 73 1.15 20.60 1.02
CA TRP A 73 1.88 19.65 1.85
C TRP A 73 2.85 20.38 2.79
N THR A 74 2.97 19.89 4.01
CA THR A 74 4.01 20.37 4.95
C THR A 74 5.40 20.00 4.43
N GLY A 75 6.45 20.66 4.94
CA GLY A 75 7.81 20.17 4.75
C GLY A 75 7.95 18.75 5.35
N PRO A 76 8.79 17.89 4.76
CA PRO A 76 8.98 16.57 5.32
C PRO A 76 9.69 16.64 6.68
N ASP A 77 9.11 15.95 7.66
CA ASP A 77 9.65 15.81 9.01
C ASP A 77 10.11 14.37 9.24
N ILE A 78 11.17 14.19 10.03
CA ILE A 78 11.63 12.87 10.43
C ILE A 78 10.85 12.44 11.67
N VAL A 79 10.13 11.33 11.54
CA VAL A 79 9.36 10.71 12.63
C VAL A 79 10.09 9.46 13.12
N GLY A 80 10.47 9.47 14.38
CA GLY A 80 11.20 8.39 15.03
C GLY A 80 12.68 8.35 14.64
N TYR A 81 13.14 7.17 14.28
CA TYR A 81 14.50 6.94 13.83
C TYR A 81 14.62 7.16 12.31
N SER A 82 15.82 7.43 11.80
CA SER A 82 16.08 7.54 10.35
C SER A 82 15.91 6.18 9.62
N SER A 83 14.79 5.52 9.86
CA SER A 83 14.41 4.21 9.30
C SER A 83 13.25 4.38 8.34
N ASP A 84 13.24 3.59 7.27
CA ASP A 84 12.20 3.69 6.25
C ASP A 84 10.83 3.26 6.80
N TRP A 85 9.78 4.01 6.42
CA TRP A 85 8.39 3.66 6.62
C TRP A 85 7.79 3.18 5.30
N TYR A 86 7.43 1.90 5.21
CA TYR A 86 7.00 1.28 3.94
C TYR A 86 5.50 1.32 3.71
N SER A 87 4.71 1.34 4.76
CA SER A 87 3.24 1.30 4.67
C SER A 87 2.62 2.09 5.80
N ILE A 88 1.50 2.77 5.53
CA ILE A 88 0.72 3.50 6.53
C ILE A 88 -0.77 3.27 6.30
N ILE A 89 -1.52 3.14 7.39
CA ILE A 89 -2.99 3.07 7.37
C ILE A 89 -3.60 4.03 8.39
N PHE A 90 -4.88 4.35 8.18
CA PHE A 90 -5.74 4.95 9.20
C PHE A 90 -6.87 4.00 9.52
N ALA A 91 -6.94 3.55 10.75
CA ALA A 91 -7.98 2.65 11.23
C ALA A 91 -8.14 2.77 12.74
N ASP A 92 -9.33 2.49 13.25
CA ASP A 92 -9.64 2.56 14.68
C ASP A 92 -9.21 3.91 15.32
N GLY A 93 -9.42 5.02 14.58
CA GLY A 93 -9.07 6.37 15.01
C GLY A 93 -7.57 6.66 15.09
N LYS A 94 -6.71 5.82 14.51
CA LYS A 94 -5.25 5.93 14.58
C LYS A 94 -4.60 5.84 13.20
N TYR A 95 -3.54 6.60 13.02
CA TYR A 95 -2.55 6.35 11.97
C TYR A 95 -1.53 5.36 12.51
N VAL A 96 -1.24 4.34 11.73
CA VAL A 96 -0.20 3.37 12.05
C VAL A 96 0.69 3.17 10.84
N ALA A 97 1.96 3.55 10.97
CA ALA A 97 2.98 3.31 9.95
C ALA A 97 3.87 2.15 10.35
N ALA A 98 4.28 1.34 9.37
CA ALA A 98 5.15 0.18 9.56
C ALA A 98 6.43 0.32 8.74
N GLY A 99 7.56 -0.06 9.33
CA GLY A 99 8.88 0.11 8.71
C GLY A 99 9.94 -0.83 9.27
N ASN A 100 11.19 -0.40 9.24
CA ASN A 100 12.33 -1.22 9.67
C ASN A 100 12.35 -1.47 11.18
N GLY A 101 11.75 -2.57 11.63
CA GLY A 101 11.73 -3.05 13.02
C GLY A 101 10.74 -2.33 13.94
N TYR A 102 10.06 -1.32 13.44
CA TYR A 102 9.20 -0.45 14.24
C TYR A 102 7.83 -0.25 13.60
N VAL A 103 6.88 0.17 14.42
CA VAL A 103 5.66 0.86 14.01
C VAL A 103 5.65 2.24 14.67
N ALA A 104 5.04 3.20 13.98
CA ALA A 104 4.75 4.52 14.51
C ALA A 104 3.22 4.66 14.62
N VAL A 105 2.72 5.08 15.76
CA VAL A 105 1.28 5.19 16.06
C VAL A 105 0.96 6.61 16.49
N SER A 106 -0.08 7.20 15.89
CA SER A 106 -0.60 8.52 16.30
C SER A 106 -2.11 8.59 16.12
N THR A 107 -2.79 9.39 16.93
CA THR A 107 -4.20 9.78 16.75
C THR A 107 -4.37 11.08 15.97
N GLY A 108 -3.26 11.74 15.63
CA GLY A 108 -3.18 13.01 14.90
C GLY A 108 -1.90 13.10 14.08
N THR A 109 -1.46 14.32 13.77
CA THR A 109 -0.27 14.55 12.94
C THR A 109 0.99 14.97 13.71
N GLY A 110 0.89 15.17 15.02
CA GLY A 110 1.98 15.75 15.81
C GLY A 110 2.77 14.74 16.64
N ASP A 111 2.08 13.96 17.42
CA ASP A 111 2.72 13.08 18.40
C ASP A 111 2.71 11.63 17.92
N TRP A 112 3.88 11.11 17.56
CA TRP A 112 4.06 9.73 17.14
C TRP A 112 4.72 8.90 18.25
N ASN A 113 4.03 7.85 18.68
CA ASN A 113 4.59 6.84 19.56
C ASN A 113 5.33 5.78 18.72
N ILE A 114 6.65 5.68 18.88
CA ILE A 114 7.48 4.74 18.13
C ILE A 114 7.67 3.46 18.93
N ILE A 115 7.15 2.35 18.39
CA ILE A 115 7.11 1.07 19.07
C ILE A 115 8.00 0.08 18.33
N LYS A 116 8.95 -0.50 19.05
CA LYS A 116 9.77 -1.58 18.54
C LYS A 116 9.02 -2.90 18.70
N ILE A 117 8.66 -3.55 17.59
CA ILE A 117 7.95 -4.82 17.62
C ILE A 117 8.92 -5.98 17.85
N SER A 118 10.05 -5.98 17.15
CA SER A 118 11.00 -7.10 17.19
C SER A 118 12.34 -6.71 17.76
N ASN A 119 12.93 -7.57 18.57
CA ASN A 119 14.31 -7.44 19.04
C ASN A 119 15.35 -7.97 18.02
N THR A 120 14.88 -8.57 16.92
CA THR A 120 15.75 -9.09 15.87
C THR A 120 16.26 -7.95 14.99
N LYS A 121 17.56 -7.88 14.77
CA LYS A 121 18.14 -6.93 13.81
C LYS A 121 17.64 -7.25 12.39
N ASN A 122 17.46 -6.22 11.57
CA ASN A 122 17.05 -6.34 10.15
C ASN A 122 15.63 -6.88 9.93
N ARG A 123 14.70 -6.69 10.88
CA ARG A 123 13.28 -6.91 10.64
C ARG A 123 12.73 -5.77 9.77
N THR A 124 12.10 -6.10 8.65
CA THR A 124 11.38 -5.13 7.80
C THR A 124 9.90 -5.50 7.82
N TRP A 125 9.05 -4.55 8.18
CA TRP A 125 7.60 -4.66 8.07
C TRP A 125 7.18 -4.03 6.74
N ASN A 126 6.83 -4.85 5.77
CA ASN A 126 6.56 -4.43 4.38
C ASN A 126 5.19 -3.80 4.21
N ASN A 127 4.19 -4.26 4.98
CA ASN A 127 2.82 -3.82 4.86
C ASN A 127 2.11 -3.88 6.21
N ILE A 128 1.16 -2.97 6.40
CA ILE A 128 0.24 -2.96 7.53
C ILE A 128 -1.19 -2.87 7.03
N GLN A 129 -2.10 -3.61 7.68
CA GLN A 129 -3.54 -3.54 7.45
C GLN A 129 -4.31 -3.67 8.77
N TYR A 130 -5.55 -3.16 8.77
CA TYR A 130 -6.50 -3.38 9.86
C TYR A 130 -7.58 -4.35 9.38
N CYS A 131 -7.56 -5.55 9.92
CA CYS A 131 -8.37 -6.65 9.48
C CYS A 131 -9.11 -7.26 10.67
N ASN A 132 -10.44 -7.31 10.59
CA ASN A 132 -11.28 -7.98 11.60
C ASN A 132 -10.94 -7.56 13.05
N GLY A 133 -10.87 -6.24 13.31
CA GLY A 133 -10.61 -5.69 14.62
C GLY A 133 -9.16 -5.77 15.11
N ARG A 134 -8.18 -6.03 14.20
CA ARG A 134 -6.76 -6.12 14.54
C ARG A 134 -5.89 -5.40 13.53
N PHE A 135 -4.88 -4.74 14.02
CA PHE A 135 -3.73 -4.32 13.22
C PHE A 135 -2.84 -5.54 12.94
N ILE A 136 -2.44 -5.71 11.71
CA ILE A 136 -1.57 -6.80 11.27
C ILE A 136 -0.46 -6.20 10.43
N VAL A 137 0.80 -6.41 10.83
CA VAL A 137 1.98 -6.12 10.01
C VAL A 137 2.56 -7.43 9.50
N VAL A 138 3.03 -7.40 8.26
CA VAL A 138 3.71 -8.53 7.62
C VAL A 138 5.07 -8.09 7.11
N GLY A 139 6.06 -8.97 7.18
CA GLY A 139 7.43 -8.58 6.90
C GLY A 139 8.32 -9.69 6.37
N ASN A 140 9.61 -9.41 6.34
CA ASN A 140 10.61 -10.32 5.81
C ASN A 140 10.75 -11.62 6.64
N ASN A 141 11.29 -12.67 5.98
CA ASN A 141 11.60 -13.97 6.57
C ASN A 141 10.39 -14.69 7.22
N GLY A 142 9.17 -14.46 6.71
CA GLY A 142 7.95 -15.11 7.14
C GLY A 142 7.39 -14.61 8.47
N TYR A 143 7.77 -13.43 8.91
CA TYR A 143 7.26 -12.88 10.16
C TYR A 143 6.06 -11.96 9.94
N MET A 144 5.13 -12.05 10.86
CA MET A 144 4.01 -11.13 11.04
C MET A 144 3.91 -10.72 12.50
N ALA A 145 3.22 -9.62 12.77
CA ALA A 145 2.81 -9.29 14.14
C ALA A 145 1.39 -8.74 14.14
N THR A 146 0.69 -8.95 15.25
CA THR A 146 -0.69 -8.50 15.43
C THR A 146 -0.83 -7.66 16.69
N SER A 147 -1.78 -6.71 16.66
CA SER A 147 -2.15 -5.87 17.78
C SER A 147 -3.65 -5.56 17.74
N THR A 148 -4.29 -5.46 18.90
CA THR A 148 -5.68 -5.02 19.01
C THR A 148 -5.79 -3.51 19.25
N ASP A 149 -4.72 -2.87 19.73
CA ASP A 149 -4.72 -1.47 20.14
C ASP A 149 -3.67 -0.60 19.40
N GLY A 150 -2.85 -1.23 18.57
CA GLY A 150 -1.72 -0.60 17.87
C GLY A 150 -0.48 -0.38 18.74
N ASN A 151 -0.56 -0.63 20.07
CA ASN A 151 0.54 -0.36 21.00
C ASN A 151 1.25 -1.63 21.48
N VAL A 152 0.48 -2.70 21.76
CA VAL A 152 1.04 -3.98 22.20
C VAL A 152 0.99 -4.96 21.04
N TRP A 153 2.16 -5.47 20.63
CA TRP A 153 2.31 -6.31 19.45
C TRP A 153 2.79 -7.71 19.79
N GLN A 154 2.20 -8.70 19.16
CA GLN A 154 2.61 -10.09 19.25
C GLN A 154 3.21 -10.55 17.93
N GLU A 155 4.52 -10.82 17.91
CA GLU A 155 5.25 -11.33 16.74
C GLU A 155 5.08 -12.83 16.60
N THR A 156 4.85 -13.32 15.38
CA THR A 156 4.72 -14.74 15.05
C THR A 156 5.42 -15.02 13.72
N LYS A 157 6.04 -16.18 13.59
CA LYS A 157 6.63 -16.65 12.34
C LYS A 157 5.69 -17.69 11.69
N ILE A 158 5.25 -17.42 10.46
CA ILE A 158 4.32 -18.28 9.72
C ILE A 158 4.94 -18.94 8.47
N GLY A 159 6.16 -18.56 8.12
CA GLY A 159 6.83 -19.06 6.91
C GLY A 159 8.32 -18.76 6.91
N SER A 160 8.92 -18.79 5.72
CA SER A 160 10.35 -18.48 5.54
C SER A 160 10.61 -17.41 4.48
N GLY A 161 9.65 -17.12 3.62
CA GLY A 161 9.75 -16.10 2.58
C GLY A 161 9.33 -14.72 3.07
N ASP A 162 9.58 -13.69 2.26
CA ASP A 162 9.18 -12.31 2.58
C ASP A 162 7.68 -12.15 2.34
N LEU A 163 6.95 -11.83 3.39
CA LEU A 163 5.54 -11.51 3.34
C LEU A 163 5.38 -10.07 2.84
N LYS A 164 4.56 -9.86 1.81
CA LYS A 164 4.48 -8.59 1.08
C LYS A 164 3.21 -7.81 1.37
N SER A 165 2.10 -8.48 1.55
CA SER A 165 0.80 -7.85 1.76
C SER A 165 -0.13 -8.79 2.52
N VAL A 166 -1.03 -8.23 3.32
CA VAL A 166 -2.10 -8.95 4.00
C VAL A 166 -3.45 -8.33 3.66
N THR A 167 -4.45 -9.17 3.45
CA THR A 167 -5.85 -8.74 3.28
C THR A 167 -6.80 -9.73 3.98
N TYR A 168 -8.03 -9.28 4.25
CA TYR A 168 -9.07 -10.09 4.90
C TYR A 168 -10.39 -9.96 4.16
N GLY A 169 -11.06 -11.05 3.98
CA GLY A 169 -12.39 -11.10 3.40
C GLY A 169 -13.02 -12.48 3.61
N ASN A 170 -14.34 -12.56 3.61
CA ASN A 170 -15.09 -13.80 3.76
C ASN A 170 -14.64 -14.69 4.93
N GLY A 171 -14.16 -14.08 6.04
CA GLY A 171 -13.69 -14.82 7.20
C GLY A 171 -12.25 -15.37 7.09
N ILE A 172 -11.51 -15.03 6.03
CA ILE A 172 -10.19 -15.58 5.73
C ILE A 172 -9.16 -14.45 5.61
N TYR A 173 -8.04 -14.60 6.28
CA TYR A 173 -6.83 -13.80 6.08
C TYR A 173 -6.02 -14.40 4.94
N VAL A 174 -5.58 -13.57 4.02
CA VAL A 174 -4.73 -13.93 2.88
C VAL A 174 -3.47 -13.07 2.92
N ILE A 175 -2.32 -13.71 2.91
CA ILE A 175 -1.01 -13.04 2.89
C ILE A 175 -0.28 -13.45 1.61
N ALA A 176 0.08 -12.47 0.80
CA ALA A 176 0.92 -12.65 -0.37
C ALA A 176 2.40 -12.74 0.07
N GLU A 177 3.09 -13.80 -0.37
CA GLU A 177 4.50 -14.04 -0.09
C GLU A 177 5.32 -13.95 -1.37
N LYS A 178 6.46 -13.28 -1.29
CA LYS A 178 7.48 -13.34 -2.35
C LYS A 178 7.75 -14.81 -2.73
N SER A 179 8.09 -15.07 -3.97
CA SER A 179 8.26 -16.44 -4.52
C SER A 179 6.96 -17.19 -4.83
N GLY A 180 5.83 -16.49 -4.91
CA GLY A 180 4.59 -17.00 -5.49
C GLY A 180 3.73 -17.86 -4.55
N TYR A 181 3.89 -17.69 -3.24
CA TYR A 181 3.06 -18.36 -2.25
C TYR A 181 1.97 -17.47 -1.68
N ILE A 182 0.83 -18.08 -1.38
CA ILE A 182 -0.22 -17.53 -0.54
C ILE A 182 -0.22 -18.28 0.79
N ASN A 183 -0.26 -17.53 1.89
CA ASN A 183 -0.56 -18.07 3.20
C ASN A 183 -1.97 -17.66 3.56
N ASN A 184 -2.86 -18.60 3.90
CA ASN A 184 -4.22 -18.33 4.31
C ASN A 184 -4.53 -18.91 5.68
N SER A 185 -5.41 -18.23 6.43
CA SER A 185 -5.82 -18.61 7.78
C SER A 185 -7.19 -18.02 8.11
N THR A 186 -7.96 -18.70 8.94
CA THR A 186 -9.21 -18.19 9.51
C THR A 186 -9.04 -17.63 10.93
N ASP A 187 -7.91 -17.92 11.60
CA ASP A 187 -7.71 -17.67 13.04
C ASP A 187 -6.37 -16.98 13.39
N LEU A 188 -5.52 -16.66 12.38
CA LEU A 188 -4.16 -16.09 12.54
C LEU A 188 -3.17 -17.02 13.26
N THR A 189 -3.56 -18.26 13.54
CA THR A 189 -2.74 -19.25 14.27
C THR A 189 -2.35 -20.40 13.37
N ASN A 190 -3.34 -20.97 12.68
CA ASN A 190 -3.16 -22.09 11.78
C ASN A 190 -3.09 -21.57 10.32
N TRP A 191 -1.95 -21.74 9.68
CA TRP A 191 -1.69 -21.23 8.35
C TRP A 191 -1.54 -22.36 7.34
N ASN A 192 -2.26 -22.26 6.24
CA ASN A 192 -2.06 -23.08 5.06
C ASN A 192 -1.28 -22.28 4.02
N ARG A 193 -0.22 -22.88 3.44
CA ARG A 193 0.68 -22.24 2.48
C ARG A 193 0.62 -22.94 1.13
N VAL A 194 0.19 -22.23 0.11
CA VAL A 194 -0.03 -22.77 -1.25
C VAL A 194 0.78 -21.97 -2.25
N LYS A 195 1.48 -22.64 -3.15
CA LYS A 195 2.15 -22.02 -4.29
C LYS A 195 1.17 -21.83 -5.44
N ILE A 196 0.98 -20.59 -5.88
CA ILE A 196 0.03 -20.25 -6.96
C ILE A 196 0.72 -19.81 -8.25
N THR A 197 1.97 -19.38 -8.18
CA THR A 197 2.75 -18.93 -9.35
C THR A 197 4.25 -19.12 -9.13
N ALA A 198 5.04 -19.05 -10.20
CA ALA A 198 6.50 -19.04 -10.12
C ALA A 198 7.09 -17.64 -9.88
N THR A 199 6.31 -16.57 -10.08
CA THR A 199 6.73 -15.19 -9.94
C THR A 199 6.52 -14.66 -8.52
N ASN A 200 7.10 -13.50 -8.22
CA ASN A 200 6.87 -12.81 -6.95
C ASN A 200 5.44 -12.26 -6.88
N LEU A 201 4.83 -12.37 -5.72
CA LEU A 201 3.61 -11.67 -5.38
C LEU A 201 3.96 -10.35 -4.68
N TYR A 202 3.20 -9.29 -4.94
CA TYR A 202 3.50 -7.93 -4.46
C TYR A 202 2.45 -7.40 -3.50
N SER A 203 1.18 -7.36 -3.92
CA SER A 203 0.11 -6.75 -3.15
C SER A 203 -1.18 -7.54 -3.23
N SER A 204 -2.09 -7.32 -2.29
CA SER A 204 -3.37 -8.00 -2.23
C SER A 204 -4.50 -7.08 -1.78
N ALA A 205 -5.70 -7.27 -2.33
CA ALA A 205 -6.91 -6.59 -1.92
C ALA A 205 -8.11 -7.55 -1.92
N PHE A 206 -9.14 -7.20 -1.15
CA PHE A 206 -10.43 -7.89 -1.15
C PHE A 206 -11.55 -6.89 -1.47
N GLY A 207 -12.41 -7.25 -2.38
CA GLY A 207 -13.58 -6.47 -2.76
C GLY A 207 -14.48 -7.27 -3.69
N ASN A 208 -15.75 -6.89 -3.83
CA ASN A 208 -16.73 -7.59 -4.68
C ASN A 208 -16.67 -9.12 -4.50
N ASN A 209 -16.53 -9.56 -3.25
CA ASN A 209 -16.45 -10.98 -2.85
C ASN A 209 -15.29 -11.76 -3.48
N LYS A 210 -14.19 -11.07 -3.83
CA LYS A 210 -12.98 -11.66 -4.39
C LYS A 210 -11.73 -11.14 -3.72
N PHE A 211 -10.77 -12.03 -3.54
CA PHE A 211 -9.38 -11.72 -3.30
C PHE A 211 -8.68 -11.51 -4.64
N ILE A 212 -7.88 -10.46 -4.73
CA ILE A 212 -6.98 -10.23 -5.86
C ILE A 212 -5.57 -10.11 -5.31
N VAL A 213 -4.62 -10.74 -5.99
CA VAL A 213 -3.19 -10.66 -5.69
C VAL A 213 -2.42 -10.34 -6.96
N SER A 214 -1.57 -9.34 -6.90
CA SER A 214 -0.77 -8.90 -8.02
C SER A 214 0.58 -9.61 -8.11
N SER A 215 1.08 -9.78 -9.33
CA SER A 215 2.41 -10.31 -9.62
C SER A 215 2.99 -9.67 -10.88
N TYR A 216 4.15 -10.12 -11.32
CA TYR A 216 4.70 -9.71 -12.60
C TYR A 216 3.85 -10.30 -13.74
N GLY A 217 3.23 -9.43 -14.52
CA GLY A 217 2.45 -9.79 -15.71
C GLY A 217 1.08 -10.43 -15.45
N TYR A 218 0.69 -10.67 -14.19
CA TYR A 218 -0.55 -11.38 -13.86
C TYR A 218 -1.27 -10.79 -12.67
N MET A 219 -2.60 -10.95 -12.69
CA MET A 219 -3.46 -10.84 -11.52
C MET A 219 -4.00 -12.23 -11.16
N HIS A 220 -3.88 -12.60 -9.90
CA HIS A 220 -4.44 -13.84 -9.36
C HIS A 220 -5.70 -13.52 -8.58
N TYR A 221 -6.76 -14.31 -8.75
CA TYR A 221 -8.04 -14.09 -8.08
C TYR A 221 -8.60 -15.36 -7.46
N SER A 222 -9.30 -15.17 -6.35
CA SER A 222 -9.97 -16.25 -5.61
C SER A 222 -11.23 -15.72 -4.93
N THR A 223 -12.27 -16.54 -4.79
CA THR A 223 -13.46 -16.22 -4.00
C THR A 223 -13.40 -16.80 -2.59
N ASP A 224 -12.52 -17.79 -2.36
CA ASP A 224 -12.39 -18.52 -1.10
C ASP A 224 -11.01 -18.39 -0.43
N GLY A 225 -10.06 -17.64 -1.05
CA GLY A 225 -8.69 -17.47 -0.55
C GLY A 225 -7.82 -18.74 -0.60
N ILE A 226 -8.33 -19.83 -1.16
CA ILE A 226 -7.70 -21.15 -1.20
C ILE A 226 -7.43 -21.57 -2.64
N ASN A 227 -8.46 -21.52 -3.48
CA ASN A 227 -8.40 -21.88 -4.88
C ASN A 227 -8.18 -20.64 -5.74
N TRP A 228 -7.08 -20.60 -6.47
CA TRP A 228 -6.65 -19.43 -7.22
C TRP A 228 -6.66 -19.67 -8.72
N LYS A 229 -7.06 -18.63 -9.45
CA LYS A 229 -6.97 -18.54 -10.90
C LYS A 229 -6.14 -17.32 -11.25
N GLU A 230 -5.60 -17.28 -12.46
CA GLU A 230 -4.81 -16.15 -12.94
C GLU A 230 -5.36 -15.59 -14.25
N VAL A 231 -5.10 -14.31 -14.48
CA VAL A 231 -5.34 -13.61 -15.74
C VAL A 231 -4.11 -12.79 -16.08
N ALA A 232 -3.66 -12.85 -17.33
CA ALA A 232 -2.55 -12.07 -17.82
C ALA A 232 -2.95 -10.58 -17.87
N PHE A 233 -2.07 -9.71 -17.37
CA PHE A 233 -2.29 -8.29 -17.35
C PHE A 233 -0.98 -7.51 -17.56
N GLY A 234 -0.58 -7.36 -18.83
CA GLY A 234 0.65 -6.68 -19.24
C GLY A 234 1.93 -7.46 -18.93
N ASP A 235 3.06 -6.78 -19.05
CA ASP A 235 4.41 -7.34 -18.86
C ASP A 235 5.16 -6.61 -17.75
N ASN A 236 4.46 -6.11 -16.75
CA ASN A 236 4.99 -5.24 -15.70
C ASN A 236 4.70 -5.80 -14.30
N SER A 237 5.42 -5.28 -13.30
CA SER A 237 5.17 -5.55 -11.88
C SER A 237 4.08 -4.61 -11.35
N TRP A 238 2.97 -5.17 -10.91
CA TRP A 238 1.88 -4.46 -10.27
C TRP A 238 2.13 -4.42 -8.76
N GLU A 239 2.71 -3.30 -8.28
CA GLU A 239 3.30 -3.19 -6.93
C GLU A 239 2.25 -2.99 -5.83
N GLU A 240 1.17 -2.26 -6.11
CA GLU A 240 0.11 -2.00 -5.15
C GLU A 240 -1.26 -2.23 -5.76
N ILE A 241 -2.17 -2.79 -4.98
CA ILE A 241 -3.58 -2.94 -5.33
C ILE A 241 -4.47 -2.54 -4.16
N ILE A 242 -5.51 -1.76 -4.45
CA ILE A 242 -6.57 -1.40 -3.50
C ILE A 242 -7.94 -1.72 -4.08
N PHE A 243 -8.95 -1.82 -3.21
CA PHE A 243 -10.36 -1.85 -3.60
C PHE A 243 -11.04 -0.59 -3.04
N LYS A 244 -11.56 0.24 -3.93
CA LYS A 244 -12.29 1.47 -3.59
C LYS A 244 -13.32 1.77 -4.66
N ASP A 245 -14.46 2.37 -4.27
CA ASP A 245 -15.54 2.79 -5.16
C ASP A 245 -15.96 1.67 -6.14
N ASP A 246 -16.25 0.49 -5.56
CA ASP A 246 -16.65 -0.74 -6.25
C ASP A 246 -15.69 -1.21 -7.36
N SER A 247 -14.42 -0.83 -7.27
CA SER A 247 -13.40 -1.18 -8.26
C SER A 247 -12.08 -1.55 -7.61
N PHE A 248 -11.38 -2.49 -8.22
CA PHE A 248 -9.97 -2.72 -7.96
C PHE A 248 -9.14 -1.74 -8.78
N LEU A 249 -8.16 -1.14 -8.14
CA LEU A 249 -7.17 -0.27 -8.75
C LEU A 249 -5.79 -0.82 -8.41
N THR A 250 -4.90 -0.79 -9.38
CA THR A 250 -3.51 -1.24 -9.19
C THR A 250 -2.54 -0.25 -9.80
N LEU A 251 -1.37 -0.16 -9.22
CA LEU A 251 -0.31 0.73 -9.63
C LEU A 251 0.91 -0.07 -10.05
N GLU A 252 1.47 0.29 -11.18
CA GLU A 252 2.72 -0.23 -11.68
C GLU A 252 3.81 0.83 -11.54
N ASN A 253 5.01 0.43 -11.17
CA ASN A 253 6.09 1.33 -10.80
C ASN A 253 6.53 2.30 -11.91
N ASN A 254 6.33 1.98 -13.20
CA ASN A 254 6.60 2.91 -14.32
C ASN A 254 5.44 3.88 -14.60
N GLY A 255 4.48 4.01 -13.68
CA GLY A 255 3.37 4.95 -13.77
C GLY A 255 2.20 4.47 -14.62
N TYR A 256 1.96 3.16 -14.74
CA TYR A 256 0.69 2.64 -15.22
C TYR A 256 -0.27 2.43 -14.08
N ILE A 257 -1.53 2.78 -14.31
CA ILE A 257 -2.65 2.47 -13.43
C ILE A 257 -3.52 1.45 -14.12
N GLY A 258 -3.85 0.37 -13.42
CA GLY A 258 -4.82 -0.62 -13.85
C GLY A 258 -6.12 -0.48 -13.09
N LYS A 259 -7.24 -0.80 -13.74
CA LYS A 259 -8.57 -0.86 -13.13
C LYS A 259 -9.33 -2.09 -13.56
N SER A 260 -10.08 -2.64 -12.62
CA SER A 260 -11.07 -3.69 -12.87
C SER A 260 -12.25 -3.56 -11.91
N ILE A 261 -13.48 -3.78 -12.39
CA ILE A 261 -14.68 -3.84 -11.55
C ILE A 261 -14.84 -5.24 -10.96
N ASP A 262 -14.43 -6.26 -11.70
CA ASP A 262 -14.67 -7.67 -11.37
C ASP A 262 -13.42 -8.43 -10.92
N GLY A 263 -12.24 -7.79 -10.96
CA GLY A 263 -10.95 -8.41 -10.64
C GLY A 263 -10.43 -9.39 -11.71
N ILE A 264 -11.10 -9.49 -12.86
CA ILE A 264 -10.77 -10.41 -13.95
C ILE A 264 -10.47 -9.64 -15.23
N ASN A 265 -11.35 -8.70 -15.59
CA ASN A 265 -11.21 -7.87 -16.77
C ASN A 265 -10.50 -6.57 -16.40
N TRP A 266 -9.26 -6.42 -16.81
CA TRP A 266 -8.41 -5.29 -16.47
C TRP A 266 -8.13 -4.39 -17.66
N LYS A 267 -8.11 -3.09 -17.38
CA LYS A 267 -7.62 -2.07 -18.33
C LYS A 267 -6.53 -1.26 -17.66
N SER A 268 -5.51 -0.85 -18.41
CA SER A 268 -4.44 0.01 -17.89
C SER A 268 -4.28 1.27 -18.71
N THR A 269 -3.84 2.32 -18.04
CA THR A 269 -3.53 3.62 -18.64
C THR A 269 -2.24 4.14 -18.01
N LYS A 270 -1.38 4.74 -18.85
CA LYS A 270 -0.15 5.36 -18.39
C LYS A 270 -0.43 6.78 -17.91
N ILE A 271 0.10 7.14 -16.75
CA ILE A 271 0.13 8.52 -16.26
C ILE A 271 1.35 9.21 -16.86
N THR A 272 1.14 10.35 -17.49
CA THR A 272 2.20 11.21 -18.04
C THR A 272 1.99 12.64 -17.57
N ASP A 273 3.04 13.43 -17.54
CA ASP A 273 2.90 14.88 -17.45
C ASP A 273 2.41 15.48 -18.78
N ASN A 274 2.11 16.78 -18.80
CA ASN A 274 1.62 17.49 -20.00
C ASN A 274 2.60 17.46 -21.19
N ASN A 275 3.88 17.10 -20.95
CA ASN A 275 4.91 16.98 -21.97
C ASN A 275 5.12 15.54 -22.41
N GLY A 276 4.32 14.58 -21.90
CA GLY A 276 4.47 13.16 -22.15
C GLY A 276 5.67 12.53 -21.44
N LEU A 277 6.28 13.23 -20.47
CA LEU A 277 7.40 12.71 -19.71
C LEU A 277 6.94 11.67 -18.67
N LYS A 278 7.75 10.65 -18.48
CA LYS A 278 7.54 9.66 -17.42
C LYS A 278 7.61 10.34 -16.06
N LEU A 279 6.68 10.00 -15.16
CA LEU A 279 6.60 10.58 -13.82
C LEU A 279 7.60 9.98 -12.82
N GLY A 280 8.39 9.02 -13.21
CA GLY A 280 9.23 8.21 -12.32
C GLY A 280 8.47 7.01 -11.77
N PHE A 281 9.05 6.36 -10.77
CA PHE A 281 8.41 5.24 -10.09
C PHE A 281 7.36 5.77 -9.10
N LEU A 282 6.14 5.24 -9.20
CA LEU A 282 5.06 5.46 -8.23
C LEU A 282 4.96 4.24 -7.33
N ASN A 283 4.92 4.46 -6.01
CA ASN A 283 5.05 3.41 -5.01
C ASN A 283 3.76 3.17 -4.22
N GLY A 284 2.90 4.20 -4.10
CA GLY A 284 1.69 4.10 -3.31
C GLY A 284 0.62 5.10 -3.75
N PHE A 285 -0.63 4.83 -3.40
CA PHE A 285 -1.74 5.74 -3.67
C PHE A 285 -2.91 5.57 -2.68
N CYS A 286 -3.69 6.63 -2.52
CA CYS A 286 -4.97 6.60 -1.81
C CYS A 286 -6.03 7.41 -2.56
N GLY A 287 -7.30 7.13 -2.28
CA GLY A 287 -8.39 7.93 -2.82
C GLY A 287 -8.53 9.28 -2.11
N ILE A 288 -8.98 10.30 -2.83
CA ILE A 288 -9.37 11.60 -2.29
C ILE A 288 -10.82 11.50 -1.82
N ASP A 289 -11.07 11.84 -0.55
CA ASP A 289 -12.43 11.97 -0.06
C ASP A 289 -12.98 13.33 -0.48
N ARG A 290 -13.89 13.33 -1.44
CA ARG A 290 -14.63 14.53 -1.81
C ARG A 290 -15.68 14.80 -0.73
N LYS A 291 -15.58 15.96 -0.07
CA LYS A 291 -16.60 16.45 0.84
C LYS A 291 -17.84 16.89 0.08
#